data_7b3c6dd41a2470340c093b3a07266bce
#
_entry.id   7b3c6dd41a2470340c093b3a07266bce
#
_cell.length_a   1.000
_cell.length_b   1.000
_cell.length_c   1.000
_cell.angle_alpha   90.00
_cell.angle_beta   90.00
_cell.angle_gamma   90.00
#
_symmetry.space_group_name_H-M   'P 1'
#
loop_
_entity.id
_entity.type
_entity.pdbx_description
1 polymer ?
#
loop_
_entity_poly.entity_id
_entity_poly.type
_entity_poly.pdbx_seq_one_letter_code
_entity_poly.pdbx_strand_id
1 'polypeptide(L)'
;MSSPRQRLLDALQAPSAGPLARPSAAADATTRQLVEQLEREQPADLERDGPLLTGVWELRWSSSRQPWLREAPWLENLQVLDPNRGLGMNLLRLKGPLGSIAAISVMAALELCPPQRVSVQFQRGGWIGPRLGGNRWELLATVRQSFPAWLDITVLDQELRICRGNAGTLFALVRRPDLCVAELLPA
;
A
#
# COMPACT_ATOMS: atom_id res chain seq x y z
N MET A 1 7.10 20.75 -20.00
CA MET A 1 7.84 19.87 -19.07
C MET A 1 6.81 19.19 -18.16
N SER A 2 6.84 17.87 -17.98
CA SER A 2 5.92 17.16 -17.10
C SER A 2 6.17 17.56 -15.63
N SER A 3 5.09 17.63 -14.83
CA SER A 3 5.20 17.96 -13.39
C SER A 3 5.96 16.87 -12.62
N PRO A 4 6.54 17.18 -11.44
CA PRO A 4 7.17 16.18 -10.59
C PRO A 4 6.25 14.99 -10.27
N ARG A 5 4.96 15.29 -10.03
CA ARG A 5 3.91 14.28 -9.81
C ARG A 5 3.77 13.33 -11.01
N GLN A 6 3.65 13.88 -12.23
CA GLN A 6 3.51 13.05 -13.43
C GLN A 6 4.76 12.20 -13.67
N ARG A 7 5.94 12.77 -13.49
CA ARG A 7 7.21 12.02 -13.61
C ARG A 7 7.29 10.87 -12.60
N LEU A 8 6.81 11.09 -11.39
CA LEU A 8 6.77 10.03 -10.37
C LEU A 8 5.76 8.94 -10.77
N LEU A 9 4.55 9.30 -11.19
CA LEU A 9 3.54 8.33 -11.66
C LEU A 9 4.06 7.50 -12.85
N ASP A 10 4.68 8.14 -13.82
CA ASP A 10 5.27 7.45 -14.98
C ASP A 10 6.36 6.45 -14.52
N ALA A 11 7.20 6.83 -13.57
CA ALA A 11 8.22 5.95 -13.01
C ALA A 11 7.62 4.76 -12.23
N LEU A 12 6.54 4.99 -11.46
CA LEU A 12 5.85 3.96 -10.69
C LEU A 12 5.03 2.99 -11.56
N GLN A 13 4.57 3.45 -12.72
CA GLN A 13 3.76 2.65 -13.65
C GLN A 13 4.61 1.94 -14.71
N ALA A 14 5.88 2.31 -14.83
CA ALA A 14 6.80 1.66 -15.77
C ALA A 14 6.87 0.15 -15.51
N PRO A 15 6.80 -0.70 -16.54
CA PRO A 15 6.92 -2.13 -16.36
C PRO A 15 8.30 -2.48 -15.80
N SER A 16 8.32 -3.34 -14.79
CA SER A 16 9.59 -3.85 -14.25
C SER A 16 10.39 -4.57 -15.33
N ALA A 17 11.69 -4.33 -15.41
CA ALA A 17 12.58 -4.88 -16.44
C ALA A 17 12.73 -6.41 -16.41
N GLY A 18 12.07 -7.11 -15.49
CA GLY A 18 12.04 -8.56 -15.38
C GLY A 18 11.58 -9.05 -14.01
N PRO A 19 11.32 -10.37 -13.83
CA PRO A 19 10.69 -10.94 -12.64
C PRO A 19 11.52 -10.80 -11.36
N LEU A 20 12.80 -10.47 -11.46
CA LEU A 20 13.71 -10.24 -10.33
C LEU A 20 14.54 -8.97 -10.51
N ALA A 21 14.20 -8.14 -11.51
CA ALA A 21 14.94 -6.92 -11.78
C ALA A 21 14.77 -5.92 -10.64
N ARG A 22 15.89 -5.38 -10.19
CA ARG A 22 15.90 -4.26 -9.26
C ARG A 22 15.93 -2.97 -10.06
N PRO A 23 15.24 -1.90 -9.62
CA PRO A 23 15.52 -0.58 -10.13
C PRO A 23 17.03 -0.32 -10.04
N SER A 24 17.59 0.33 -11.04
CA SER A 24 18.99 0.77 -10.94
C SER A 24 19.14 1.74 -9.75
N ALA A 25 20.31 1.81 -9.16
CA ALA A 25 20.57 2.76 -8.08
C ALA A 25 20.24 4.22 -8.48
N ALA A 26 20.44 4.55 -9.76
CA ALA A 26 20.10 5.86 -10.30
C ALA A 26 18.59 6.08 -10.38
N ALA A 27 17.81 5.07 -10.80
CA ALA A 27 16.35 5.13 -10.86
C ALA A 27 15.75 5.24 -9.43
N ASP A 28 16.31 4.50 -8.48
CA ASP A 28 15.89 4.57 -7.07
C ASP A 28 16.17 5.95 -6.47
N ALA A 29 17.35 6.53 -6.73
CA ALA A 29 17.71 7.88 -6.31
C ALA A 29 16.76 8.93 -6.91
N THR A 30 16.44 8.82 -8.21
CA THR A 30 15.53 9.74 -8.90
C THR A 30 14.12 9.64 -8.30
N THR A 31 13.60 8.44 -8.05
CA THR A 31 12.29 8.24 -7.42
C THR A 31 12.27 8.88 -6.03
N ARG A 32 13.30 8.67 -5.23
CA ARG A 32 13.43 9.28 -3.90
C ARG A 32 13.41 10.81 -3.96
N GLN A 33 14.15 11.42 -4.89
CA GLN A 33 14.18 12.88 -5.07
C GLN A 33 12.80 13.44 -5.45
N LEU A 34 12.07 12.74 -6.34
CA LEU A 34 10.70 13.12 -6.72
C LEU A 34 9.74 13.02 -5.53
N VAL A 35 9.83 11.97 -4.72
CA VAL A 35 9.07 11.80 -3.49
C VAL A 35 9.34 12.96 -2.53
N GLU A 36 10.59 13.25 -2.23
CA GLU A 36 10.98 14.33 -1.32
C GLU A 36 10.58 15.72 -1.84
N GLN A 37 10.57 15.91 -3.16
CA GLN A 37 10.06 17.13 -3.78
C GLN A 37 8.56 17.29 -3.57
N LEU A 38 7.78 16.24 -3.83
CA LEU A 38 6.32 16.26 -3.67
C LEU A 38 5.90 16.45 -2.21
N GLU A 39 6.60 15.86 -1.26
CA GLU A 39 6.35 16.07 0.16
C GLU A 39 6.48 17.53 0.58
N ARG A 40 7.35 18.31 -0.08
CA ARG A 40 7.51 19.76 0.17
C ARG A 40 6.47 20.59 -0.56
N GLU A 41 6.11 20.20 -1.78
CA GLU A 41 5.21 20.98 -2.66
C GLU A 41 3.74 20.74 -2.38
N GLN A 42 3.38 19.52 -1.99
CA GLN A 42 1.99 19.06 -1.86
C GLN A 42 1.79 18.19 -0.60
N PRO A 43 2.09 18.72 0.60
CA PRO A 43 1.90 17.96 1.82
C PRO A 43 0.42 17.59 2.04
N ALA A 44 0.17 16.34 2.38
CA ALA A 44 -1.16 15.89 2.74
C ALA A 44 -1.61 16.47 4.09
N ASP A 45 -2.92 16.67 4.20
CA ASP A 45 -3.60 17.03 5.44
C ASP A 45 -4.82 16.13 5.62
N LEU A 46 -4.77 15.20 6.56
CA LEU A 46 -5.82 14.20 6.75
C LEU A 46 -7.14 14.77 7.28
N GLU A 47 -7.17 15.99 7.82
CA GLU A 47 -8.43 16.66 8.13
C GLU A 47 -9.22 16.96 6.85
N ARG A 48 -8.52 17.37 5.80
CA ARG A 48 -9.08 17.69 4.48
C ARG A 48 -9.12 16.45 3.57
N ASP A 49 -8.01 15.73 3.49
CA ASP A 49 -7.75 14.70 2.47
C ASP A 49 -8.12 13.29 2.94
N GLY A 50 -8.46 13.12 4.23
CA GLY A 50 -8.76 11.82 4.84
C GLY A 50 -9.73 10.94 4.04
N PRO A 51 -10.83 11.47 3.47
CA PRO A 51 -11.73 10.70 2.63
C PRO A 51 -11.06 10.04 1.41
N LEU A 52 -9.98 10.63 0.89
CA LEU A 52 -9.22 10.08 -0.22
C LEU A 52 -8.43 8.80 0.16
N LEU A 53 -8.23 8.53 1.45
CA LEU A 53 -7.57 7.28 1.88
C LEU A 53 -8.40 6.04 1.57
N THR A 54 -9.74 6.16 1.60
CA THR A 54 -10.62 5.02 1.29
C THR A 54 -10.36 4.52 -0.11
N GLY A 55 -9.96 3.25 -0.23
CA GLY A 55 -9.66 2.64 -1.52
C GLY A 55 -8.66 1.49 -1.43
N VAL A 56 -8.30 0.99 -2.60
CA VAL A 56 -7.26 -0.02 -2.78
C VAL A 56 -6.02 0.63 -3.37
N TRP A 57 -4.88 0.43 -2.73
CA TRP A 57 -3.61 1.05 -3.07
C TRP A 57 -2.55 -0.01 -3.33
N GLU A 58 -1.93 -0.01 -4.49
CA GLU A 58 -0.84 -0.93 -4.84
C GLU A 58 0.51 -0.30 -4.52
N LEU A 59 1.34 -1.00 -3.74
CA LEU A 59 2.72 -0.60 -3.50
C LEU A 59 3.54 -0.76 -4.78
N ARG A 60 4.08 0.35 -5.28
CA ARG A 60 4.87 0.40 -6.51
C ARG A 60 6.34 0.73 -6.25
N TRP A 61 6.65 1.32 -5.12
CA TRP A 61 8.02 1.59 -4.73
C TRP A 61 8.17 1.69 -3.22
N SER A 62 9.29 1.18 -2.71
CA SER A 62 9.66 1.32 -1.30
C SER A 62 11.16 1.53 -1.17
N SER A 63 11.55 2.40 -0.26
CA SER A 63 12.96 2.58 0.11
C SER A 63 13.53 1.43 0.94
N SER A 64 12.70 0.46 1.33
CA SER A 64 13.09 -0.71 2.09
C SER A 64 13.86 -1.73 1.24
N ARG A 65 14.81 -2.41 1.88
CA ARG A 65 15.53 -3.55 1.28
C ARG A 65 14.83 -4.91 1.52
N GLN A 66 13.73 -4.92 2.26
CA GLN A 66 13.01 -6.16 2.63
C GLN A 66 12.34 -6.78 1.40
N PRO A 67 12.48 -8.11 1.18
CA PRO A 67 11.99 -8.77 -0.03
C PRO A 67 10.49 -8.59 -0.30
N TRP A 68 9.66 -8.64 0.75
CA TRP A 68 8.19 -8.53 0.63
C TRP A 68 7.69 -7.09 0.39
N LEU A 69 8.56 -6.09 0.53
CA LEU A 69 8.29 -4.70 0.18
C LEU A 69 8.86 -4.31 -1.19
N ARG A 70 9.34 -5.29 -1.96
CA ARG A 70 9.83 -5.09 -3.32
C ARG A 70 8.73 -5.33 -4.32
N GLU A 71 8.79 -4.58 -5.38
CA GLU A 71 7.95 -4.84 -6.55
C GLU A 71 8.39 -6.15 -7.22
N ALA A 72 7.42 -7.01 -7.52
CA ALA A 72 7.63 -8.21 -8.33
C ALA A 72 6.53 -8.26 -9.41
N PRO A 73 6.87 -8.50 -10.69
CA PRO A 73 5.89 -8.45 -11.78
C PRO A 73 4.72 -9.42 -11.62
N TRP A 74 4.93 -10.52 -10.89
CA TRP A 74 3.95 -11.58 -10.64
C TRP A 74 3.23 -11.45 -9.29
N LEU A 75 3.54 -10.40 -8.50
CA LEU A 75 3.00 -10.19 -7.16
C LEU A 75 2.32 -8.82 -7.06
N GLU A 76 1.18 -8.77 -6.41
CA GLU A 76 0.51 -7.54 -5.99
C GLU A 76 0.64 -7.37 -4.48
N ASN A 77 1.15 -6.22 -4.07
CA ASN A 77 1.18 -5.80 -2.67
C ASN A 77 0.15 -4.68 -2.51
N LEU A 78 -1.01 -5.03 -2.00
CA LEU A 78 -2.15 -4.14 -1.91
C LEU A 78 -2.38 -3.72 -0.45
N GLN A 79 -2.74 -2.46 -0.28
CA GLN A 79 -3.28 -1.92 0.96
C GLN A 79 -4.73 -1.51 0.71
N VAL A 80 -5.65 -2.18 1.37
CA VAL A 80 -7.08 -1.88 1.30
C VAL A 80 -7.43 -1.07 2.54
N LEU A 81 -7.95 0.13 2.38
CA LEU A 81 -8.21 1.05 3.49
C LEU A 81 -9.66 1.50 3.50
N ASP A 82 -10.25 1.45 4.67
CA ASP A 82 -11.55 2.05 4.98
C ASP A 82 -11.48 2.75 6.34
N PRO A 83 -10.94 3.97 6.40
CA PRO A 83 -10.79 4.72 7.65
C PRO A 83 -12.13 5.03 8.32
N ASN A 84 -13.23 5.15 7.55
CA ASN A 84 -14.56 5.40 8.13
C ASN A 84 -15.04 4.24 9.01
N ARG A 85 -14.61 3.02 8.69
CA ARG A 85 -14.86 1.81 9.48
C ARG A 85 -13.71 1.50 10.45
N GLY A 86 -12.65 2.29 10.44
CA GLY A 86 -11.43 2.02 11.19
C GLY A 86 -10.70 0.75 10.74
N LEU A 87 -10.86 0.34 9.48
CA LEU A 87 -10.34 -0.93 8.98
C LEU A 87 -9.28 -0.73 7.89
N GLY A 88 -8.25 -1.58 7.95
CA GLY A 88 -7.26 -1.72 6.90
C GLY A 88 -6.81 -3.15 6.73
N MET A 89 -6.31 -3.47 5.55
CA MET A 89 -5.74 -4.77 5.25
C MET A 89 -4.54 -4.62 4.31
N ASN A 90 -3.44 -5.25 4.68
CA ASN A 90 -2.36 -5.53 3.75
C ASN A 90 -2.62 -6.88 3.09
N LEU A 91 -2.62 -6.92 1.78
CA LEU A 91 -2.89 -8.12 0.99
C LEU A 91 -1.75 -8.33 0.00
N LEU A 92 -1.03 -9.43 0.16
CA LEU A 92 -0.01 -9.89 -0.77
C LEU A 92 -0.56 -11.07 -1.56
N ARG A 93 -0.72 -10.94 -2.87
CA ARG A 93 -1.29 -11.98 -3.72
C ARG A 93 -0.59 -12.08 -5.07
N LEU A 94 -0.75 -13.24 -5.73
CA LEU A 94 -0.28 -13.41 -7.11
C LEU A 94 -1.14 -12.58 -8.07
N LYS A 95 -0.52 -12.03 -9.12
CA LYS A 95 -1.27 -11.36 -10.21
C LYS A 95 -2.05 -12.35 -11.05
N GLY A 96 -3.18 -11.89 -11.60
CA GLY A 96 -4.02 -12.68 -12.49
C GLY A 96 -4.90 -13.71 -11.76
N PRO A 97 -5.38 -14.76 -12.46
CA PRO A 97 -6.37 -15.71 -11.94
C PRO A 97 -5.88 -16.51 -10.73
N LEU A 98 -4.58 -16.68 -10.57
CA LEU A 98 -3.97 -17.34 -9.42
C LEU A 98 -4.03 -16.51 -8.12
N GLY A 99 -4.29 -15.21 -8.21
CA GLY A 99 -4.42 -14.33 -7.05
C GLY A 99 -5.62 -14.65 -6.15
N SER A 100 -6.61 -15.36 -6.69
CA SER A 100 -7.74 -15.86 -5.91
C SER A 100 -7.44 -17.15 -5.14
N ILE A 101 -6.33 -17.83 -5.44
CA ILE A 101 -5.98 -19.15 -4.91
C ILE A 101 -5.04 -19.03 -3.70
N ALA A 102 -4.14 -18.06 -3.70
CA ALA A 102 -3.17 -17.89 -2.64
C ALA A 102 -2.88 -16.42 -2.38
N ALA A 103 -3.25 -15.95 -1.20
CA ALA A 103 -2.93 -14.62 -0.72
C ALA A 103 -2.53 -14.68 0.76
N ILE A 104 -1.66 -13.77 1.17
CA ILE A 104 -1.36 -13.51 2.57
C ILE A 104 -2.02 -12.18 2.91
N SER A 105 -2.82 -12.14 3.97
CA SER A 105 -3.44 -10.93 4.45
C SER A 105 -3.07 -10.63 5.89
N VAL A 106 -3.01 -9.34 6.21
CA VAL A 106 -2.90 -8.85 7.58
C VAL A 106 -3.94 -7.75 7.78
N MET A 107 -4.91 -8.03 8.63
CA MET A 107 -5.94 -7.08 9.04
C MET A 107 -5.43 -6.17 10.15
N ALA A 108 -5.80 -4.91 10.10
CA ALA A 108 -5.46 -3.92 11.10
C ALA A 108 -6.64 -2.99 11.41
N ALA A 109 -6.72 -2.54 12.65
CA ALA A 109 -7.48 -1.35 12.99
C ALA A 109 -6.68 -0.11 12.61
N LEU A 110 -7.38 0.89 12.09
CA LEU A 110 -6.82 2.18 11.68
C LEU A 110 -7.45 3.30 12.49
N GLU A 111 -6.63 4.23 12.92
CA GLU A 111 -7.07 5.47 13.55
C GLU A 111 -6.35 6.65 12.89
N LEU A 112 -7.13 7.62 12.40
CA LEU A 112 -6.57 8.85 11.84
C LEU A 112 -6.16 9.78 12.98
N CYS A 113 -4.91 10.20 12.96
CA CYS A 113 -4.32 11.15 13.89
C CYS A 113 -3.77 12.35 13.10
N PRO A 114 -4.63 13.33 12.75
CA PRO A 114 -4.22 14.48 11.96
C PRO A 114 -3.01 15.22 12.55
N PRO A 115 -2.22 15.95 11.73
CA PRO A 115 -2.51 16.24 10.31
C PRO A 115 -2.14 15.14 9.32
N GLN A 116 -1.23 14.20 9.65
CA GLN A 116 -0.68 13.27 8.65
C GLN A 116 -0.64 11.82 9.12
N ARG A 117 -0.83 11.55 10.41
CA ARG A 117 -0.58 10.23 10.97
C ARG A 117 -1.80 9.31 10.90
N VAL A 118 -1.52 8.05 10.58
CA VAL A 118 -2.45 6.93 10.73
C VAL A 118 -1.81 5.93 11.70
N SER A 119 -2.45 5.72 12.84
CA SER A 119 -2.10 4.66 13.77
C SER A 119 -2.59 3.33 13.22
N VAL A 120 -1.77 2.29 13.34
CA VAL A 120 -2.04 0.95 12.78
C VAL A 120 -1.91 -0.09 13.87
N GLN A 121 -2.98 -0.80 14.15
CA GLN A 121 -2.98 -1.90 15.11
C GLN A 121 -3.30 -3.22 14.39
N PHE A 122 -2.29 -4.05 14.19
CA PHE A 122 -2.47 -5.36 13.58
C PHE A 122 -3.31 -6.28 14.46
N GLN A 123 -4.29 -6.94 13.86
CA GLN A 123 -5.26 -7.77 14.58
C GLN A 123 -5.12 -9.25 14.20
N ARG A 124 -5.25 -9.57 12.93
CA ARG A 124 -5.26 -10.94 12.41
C ARG A 124 -4.45 -11.00 11.13
N GLY A 125 -3.72 -12.08 10.93
CA GLY A 125 -2.96 -12.30 9.70
C GLY A 125 -2.85 -13.76 9.36
N GLY A 126 -2.66 -14.07 8.09
CA GLY A 126 -2.47 -15.42 7.62
C GLY A 126 -2.82 -15.60 6.15
N TRP A 127 -3.04 -16.85 5.78
CA TRP A 127 -3.33 -17.26 4.42
C TRP A 127 -4.82 -17.14 4.10
N ILE A 128 -5.09 -16.62 2.91
CA ILE A 128 -6.43 -16.58 2.31
C ILE A 128 -6.39 -17.39 1.03
N GLY A 129 -7.21 -18.42 0.97
CA GLY A 129 -7.37 -19.32 -0.16
C GLY A 129 -8.55 -19.00 -1.08
N PRO A 130 -8.89 -19.95 -1.98
CA PRO A 130 -9.97 -19.77 -2.93
C PRO A 130 -11.34 -19.78 -2.26
N ARG A 131 -12.33 -19.24 -2.99
CA ARG A 131 -13.75 -19.42 -2.65
C ARG A 131 -14.27 -20.72 -3.28
N LEU A 132 -14.74 -21.64 -2.44
CA LEU A 132 -15.35 -22.89 -2.86
C LEU A 132 -16.75 -23.00 -2.22
N GLY A 133 -17.79 -23.17 -3.05
CA GLY A 133 -19.17 -23.31 -2.55
C GLY A 133 -19.69 -22.09 -1.79
N GLY A 134 -19.23 -20.87 -2.13
CA GLY A 134 -19.64 -19.63 -1.43
C GLY A 134 -18.80 -19.29 -0.21
N ASN A 135 -18.04 -20.22 0.35
CA ASN A 135 -17.16 -20.01 1.49
C ASN A 135 -15.72 -19.78 1.05
N ARG A 136 -15.04 -18.83 1.70
CA ARG A 136 -13.61 -18.57 1.51
C ARG A 136 -12.81 -19.40 2.51
N TRP A 137 -11.82 -20.11 2.02
CA TRP A 137 -10.90 -20.83 2.89
C TRP A 137 -9.89 -19.85 3.48
N GLU A 138 -9.78 -19.82 4.80
CA GLU A 138 -8.89 -18.88 5.51
C GLU A 138 -8.20 -19.61 6.66
N LEU A 139 -6.91 -19.39 6.78
CA LEU A 139 -6.11 -19.80 7.93
C LEU A 139 -5.51 -18.55 8.57
N LEU A 140 -6.27 -17.93 9.45
CA LEU A 140 -5.90 -16.68 10.11
C LEU A 140 -5.55 -16.93 11.57
N ALA A 141 -4.50 -16.24 12.03
CA ALA A 141 -4.08 -16.22 13.43
C ALA A 141 -4.09 -14.79 13.98
N THR A 142 -4.32 -14.65 15.27
CA THR A 142 -4.19 -13.35 15.94
C THR A 142 -2.74 -12.90 15.93
N VAL A 143 -2.49 -11.69 15.47
CA VAL A 143 -1.18 -11.04 15.51
C VAL A 143 -1.04 -10.31 16.84
N ARG A 144 -0.06 -10.71 17.64
CA ARG A 144 0.32 -9.96 18.85
C ARG A 144 1.33 -8.90 18.47
N GLN A 145 0.86 -7.66 18.37
CA GLN A 145 1.74 -6.51 18.11
C GLN A 145 2.37 -6.05 19.40
N SER A 146 3.69 -6.07 19.48
CA SER A 146 4.46 -5.68 20.67
C SER A 146 4.99 -4.24 20.62
N PHE A 147 4.74 -3.52 19.51
CA PHE A 147 5.22 -2.15 19.29
C PHE A 147 4.16 -1.32 18.57
N PRO A 148 4.10 0.00 18.83
CA PRO A 148 3.21 0.87 18.07
C PRO A 148 3.66 0.94 16.61
N ALA A 149 2.72 0.74 15.68
CA ALA A 149 2.95 0.95 14.27
C ALA A 149 2.13 2.14 13.80
N TRP A 150 2.72 2.96 12.95
CA TRP A 150 2.08 4.11 12.36
C TRP A 150 2.67 4.43 10.98
N LEU A 151 1.90 5.14 10.19
CA LEU A 151 2.31 5.68 8.90
C LEU A 151 1.97 7.17 8.89
N ASP A 152 2.93 8.01 8.53
CA ASP A 152 2.65 9.40 8.19
C ASP A 152 2.37 9.48 6.68
N ILE A 153 1.15 9.90 6.33
CA ILE A 153 0.73 10.10 4.96
C ILE A 153 1.23 11.48 4.55
N THR A 154 2.28 11.51 3.74
CA THR A 154 2.98 12.75 3.41
C THR A 154 2.50 13.41 2.13
N VAL A 155 1.98 12.62 1.17
CA VAL A 155 1.29 13.09 -0.04
C VAL A 155 0.06 12.21 -0.27
N LEU A 156 -1.07 12.82 -0.60
CA LEU A 156 -2.31 12.09 -0.89
C LEU A 156 -3.14 12.82 -1.95
N ASP A 157 -3.46 12.12 -3.02
CA ASP A 157 -4.45 12.56 -4.00
C ASP A 157 -5.28 11.36 -4.51
N GLN A 158 -6.03 11.53 -5.59
CA GLN A 158 -6.91 10.50 -6.13
C GLN A 158 -6.16 9.28 -6.71
N GLU A 159 -4.90 9.43 -7.10
CA GLU A 159 -4.12 8.38 -7.80
C GLU A 159 -2.86 7.99 -7.04
N LEU A 160 -2.27 8.93 -6.28
CA LEU A 160 -0.96 8.79 -5.64
C LEU A 160 -1.07 8.92 -4.12
N ARG A 161 -0.42 8.02 -3.40
CA ARG A 161 -0.20 8.11 -1.96
C ARG A 161 1.26 7.86 -1.64
N ILE A 162 1.88 8.79 -0.92
CA ILE A 162 3.22 8.63 -0.35
C ILE A 162 3.08 8.59 1.17
N CYS A 163 3.80 7.69 1.81
CA CYS A 163 3.82 7.62 3.26
C CYS A 163 5.20 7.21 3.80
N ARG A 164 5.43 7.58 5.06
CA ARG A 164 6.61 7.22 5.86
C ARG A 164 6.21 6.32 7.01
N GLY A 165 6.83 5.16 7.12
CA GLY A 165 6.68 4.29 8.29
C GLY A 165 7.53 4.78 9.47
N ASN A 166 7.24 4.25 10.66
CA ASN A 166 7.93 4.57 11.91
C ASN A 166 9.45 4.34 11.89
N ALA A 167 9.96 3.50 10.99
CA ALA A 167 11.39 3.30 10.74
C ALA A 167 11.97 4.24 9.66
N GLY A 168 11.23 5.27 9.24
CA GLY A 168 11.64 6.19 8.17
C GLY A 168 11.58 5.60 6.76
N THR A 169 11.02 4.41 6.60
CA THR A 169 10.83 3.78 5.28
C THR A 169 9.79 4.56 4.49
N LEU A 170 10.16 4.93 3.26
CA LEU A 170 9.27 5.57 2.29
C LEU A 170 8.51 4.49 1.50
N PHE A 171 7.25 4.78 1.21
CA PHE A 171 6.38 3.98 0.37
C PHE A 171 5.67 4.89 -0.64
N ALA A 172 5.67 4.52 -1.90
CA ALA A 172 4.89 5.16 -2.94
C ALA A 172 3.89 4.14 -3.51
N LEU A 173 2.62 4.49 -3.43
CA LEU A 173 1.50 3.63 -3.79
C LEU A 173 0.63 4.32 -4.84
N VAL A 174 0.07 3.53 -5.73
CA VAL A 174 -0.84 3.98 -6.77
C VAL A 174 -2.22 3.37 -6.52
N ARG A 175 -3.27 4.17 -6.71
CA ARG A 175 -4.65 3.70 -6.57
C ARG A 175 -4.99 2.63 -7.61
N ARG A 176 -5.78 1.64 -7.20
CA ARG A 176 -6.33 0.57 -8.04
C ARG A 176 -7.85 0.77 -8.16
N PRO A 177 -8.31 1.57 -9.14
CA PRO A 177 -9.74 1.85 -9.33
C PRO A 177 -10.52 0.63 -9.84
N ASP A 178 -9.82 -0.36 -10.36
CA ASP A 178 -10.35 -1.64 -10.84
C ASP A 178 -10.71 -2.62 -9.70
N LEU A 179 -10.34 -2.29 -8.44
CA LEU A 179 -10.60 -3.13 -7.27
C LEU A 179 -11.53 -2.42 -6.28
N CYS A 180 -12.48 -3.17 -5.72
CA CYS A 180 -13.47 -2.65 -4.79
C CYS A 180 -13.10 -3.01 -3.33
N VAL A 181 -13.16 -2.01 -2.44
CA VAL A 181 -12.90 -2.20 -1.00
C VAL A 181 -13.88 -3.20 -0.39
N ALA A 182 -15.18 -3.10 -0.74
CA ALA A 182 -16.23 -3.98 -0.20
C ALA A 182 -16.08 -5.46 -0.57
N GLU A 183 -15.36 -5.76 -1.66
CA GLU A 183 -15.07 -7.14 -2.07
C GLU A 183 -13.87 -7.75 -1.33
N LEU A 184 -13.00 -6.89 -0.83
CA LEU A 184 -11.74 -7.30 -0.22
C LEU A 184 -11.78 -7.27 1.31
N LEU A 185 -12.38 -6.24 1.90
CA LEU A 185 -12.59 -6.17 3.35
C LEU A 185 -13.82 -6.96 3.78
N PRO A 186 -13.79 -7.57 4.97
CA PRO A 186 -14.98 -8.21 5.55
C PRO A 186 -16.10 -7.19 5.80
N ALA A 187 -17.33 -7.66 5.80
CA ALA A 187 -18.52 -6.88 6.13
C ALA A 187 -18.50 -6.38 7.58
#